data_7a0229ec82da318fcf99c90eb6fcbe3f
#
_entry.id   7a0229ec82da318fcf99c90eb6fcbe3f
#
_cell.length_a   1.000
_cell.length_b   1.000
_cell.length_c   1.000
_cell.angle_alpha   90.00
_cell.angle_beta   90.00
_cell.angle_gamma   90.00
#
_symmetry.space_group_name_H-M   'P 1'
#
loop_
_entity.id
_entity.type
_entity.pdbx_description
1 polymer ?
#
loop_
_entity_poly.entity_id
_entity_poly.type
_entity_poly.pdbx_seq_one_letter_code
_entity_poly.pdbx_strand_id
1 'polypeptide(L)'
;KHSDKNNLNFDKVIIWSNQNTLDLIEDEDWLVKKTHPFLNKNLIFRTLWQILHLKKSLISNSCSVLFVLGGSLYTDFKPVVNFHQNLLPFDSRELLRFGLSFKLLRFYLLRVIQSSSFLRSDAIIFLSEFSKNIVENNLGEFQYSKIIYHGVEERFFEPPRPQFPIENFSEENPYKIIYISSIDVYKHQWNVVEAISILRSQGFPVILELYGVANKKPLKKLKK
;
A
#
# COMPACT_ATOMS: atom_id res chain seq x y z
N LYS A 1 -0.47 6.64 -16.71
CA LYS A 1 -1.03 6.77 -18.08
C LYS A 1 -1.03 8.21 -18.63
N HIS A 2 -0.64 9.22 -17.88
CA HIS A 2 -0.76 10.64 -18.31
C HIS A 2 0.55 11.43 -18.14
N SER A 3 1.70 10.80 -18.24
CA SER A 3 2.96 11.54 -18.30
C SER A 3 3.27 11.89 -19.76
N ASP A 4 2.92 13.10 -20.15
CA ASP A 4 3.40 13.67 -21.41
C ASP A 4 4.94 13.63 -21.40
N LYS A 5 5.53 12.93 -22.35
CA LYS A 5 6.99 12.72 -22.47
C LYS A 5 7.78 14.04 -22.42
N ASN A 6 7.14 15.13 -22.87
CA ASN A 6 7.73 16.48 -22.93
C ASN A 6 7.89 17.17 -21.56
N ASN A 7 7.32 16.61 -20.48
CA ASN A 7 7.39 17.18 -19.13
C ASN A 7 8.24 16.34 -18.17
N LEU A 8 8.85 15.24 -18.61
CA LEU A 8 9.65 14.38 -17.76
C LEU A 8 11.11 14.83 -17.77
N ASN A 9 11.64 15.19 -16.60
CA ASN A 9 13.06 15.55 -16.41
C ASN A 9 13.98 14.32 -16.35
N PHE A 10 13.64 13.21 -17.03
CA PHE A 10 14.45 12.00 -17.10
C PHE A 10 14.32 11.32 -18.48
N ASP A 11 15.41 10.73 -18.96
CA ASP A 11 15.44 10.09 -20.27
C ASP A 11 14.70 8.76 -20.29
N LYS A 12 14.81 7.98 -19.24
CA LYS A 12 14.19 6.66 -19.12
C LYS A 12 13.99 6.22 -17.66
N VAL A 13 13.03 5.33 -17.47
CA VAL A 13 12.82 4.59 -16.22
C VAL A 13 13.18 3.12 -16.43
N ILE A 14 13.96 2.55 -15.52
CA ILE A 14 14.30 1.12 -15.55
C ILE A 14 13.60 0.44 -14.39
N ILE A 15 12.76 -0.56 -14.68
CA ILE A 15 12.08 -1.35 -13.66
C ILE A 15 12.71 -2.74 -13.57
N TRP A 16 13.20 -3.10 -12.37
CA TRP A 16 13.59 -4.47 -12.05
C TRP A 16 12.50 -5.16 -11.25
N SER A 17 11.92 -6.22 -11.80
CA SER A 17 10.88 -7.00 -11.12
C SER A 17 10.87 -8.45 -11.57
N ASN A 18 9.99 -9.26 -10.96
CA ASN A 18 9.68 -10.58 -11.48
C ASN A 18 8.89 -10.48 -12.81
N GLN A 19 8.99 -11.51 -13.65
CA GLN A 19 8.39 -11.50 -14.98
C GLN A 19 6.88 -11.25 -14.93
N ASN A 20 6.15 -11.94 -14.06
CA ASN A 20 4.69 -11.77 -13.96
C ASN A 20 4.27 -10.33 -13.66
N THR A 21 5.07 -9.58 -12.90
CA THR A 21 4.78 -8.16 -12.65
C THR A 21 5.12 -7.31 -13.87
N LEU A 22 6.21 -7.60 -14.57
CA LEU A 22 6.61 -6.86 -15.76
C LEU A 22 5.61 -7.05 -16.91
N ASP A 23 5.02 -8.23 -17.04
CA ASP A 23 4.01 -8.54 -18.06
C ASP A 23 2.69 -7.75 -17.89
N LEU A 24 2.43 -7.26 -16.67
CA LEU A 24 1.26 -6.42 -16.36
C LEU A 24 1.47 -4.93 -16.71
N ILE A 25 2.70 -4.54 -17.02
CA ILE A 25 3.05 -3.16 -17.30
C ILE A 25 3.06 -2.98 -18.83
N GLU A 26 2.35 -2.00 -19.34
CA GLU A 26 2.36 -1.64 -20.76
C GLU A 26 3.77 -1.24 -21.21
N ASP A 27 4.11 -1.49 -22.47
CA ASP A 27 5.39 -1.08 -23.03
C ASP A 27 5.34 0.39 -23.42
N GLU A 28 6.40 1.11 -23.08
CA GLU A 28 6.57 2.53 -23.35
C GLU A 28 8.02 2.81 -23.79
N ASP A 29 8.25 3.73 -24.71
CA ASP A 29 9.58 4.05 -25.24
C ASP A 29 10.59 4.50 -24.17
N TRP A 30 10.09 5.13 -23.11
CA TRP A 30 10.89 5.63 -21.98
C TRP A 30 11.07 4.59 -20.87
N LEU A 31 10.41 3.40 -20.99
CA LEU A 31 10.39 2.37 -19.97
C LEU A 31 11.21 1.15 -20.37
N VAL A 32 12.17 0.77 -19.54
CA VAL A 32 13.00 -0.42 -19.72
C VAL A 32 12.66 -1.44 -18.64
N LYS A 33 12.14 -2.59 -19.04
CA LYS A 33 11.80 -3.70 -18.14
C LYS A 33 12.98 -4.66 -18.03
N LYS A 34 13.39 -4.99 -16.82
CA LYS A 34 14.49 -5.93 -16.55
C LYS A 34 14.10 -6.94 -15.49
N THR A 35 14.47 -8.18 -15.70
CA THR A 35 14.30 -9.25 -14.71
C THR A 35 15.63 -9.98 -14.45
N HIS A 36 15.62 -10.85 -13.46
CA HIS A 36 16.74 -11.71 -13.11
C HIS A 36 16.18 -13.01 -12.51
N PRO A 37 16.82 -14.19 -12.68
CA PRO A 37 16.33 -15.44 -12.10
C PRO A 37 15.98 -15.37 -10.61
N PHE A 38 16.72 -14.61 -9.81
CA PHE A 38 16.44 -14.43 -8.39
C PHE A 38 15.17 -13.58 -8.13
N LEU A 39 14.84 -12.64 -9.00
CA LEU A 39 13.63 -11.84 -8.88
C LEU A 39 12.35 -12.64 -9.14
N ASN A 40 12.47 -13.75 -9.88
CA ASN A 40 11.37 -14.67 -10.16
C ASN A 40 11.15 -15.73 -9.06
N LYS A 41 11.98 -15.73 -8.00
CA LYS A 41 11.89 -16.66 -6.87
C LYS A 41 11.18 -16.01 -5.66
N ASN A 42 11.27 -16.68 -4.51
CA ASN A 42 10.70 -16.21 -3.25
C ASN A 42 11.42 -14.95 -2.70
N LEU A 43 10.87 -14.39 -1.61
CA LEU A 43 11.37 -13.17 -0.99
C LEU A 43 12.86 -13.22 -0.64
N ILE A 44 13.38 -14.37 -0.17
CA ILE A 44 14.80 -14.52 0.23
C ILE A 44 15.71 -14.26 -0.98
N PHE A 45 15.43 -14.90 -2.12
CA PHE A 45 16.23 -14.71 -3.34
C PHE A 45 16.10 -13.29 -3.90
N ARG A 46 14.95 -12.68 -3.82
CA ARG A 46 14.74 -11.27 -4.20
C ARG A 46 15.57 -10.32 -3.35
N THR A 47 15.62 -10.56 -2.04
CA THR A 47 16.46 -9.79 -1.12
C THR A 47 17.95 -10.01 -1.40
N LEU A 48 18.38 -11.26 -1.64
CA LEU A 48 19.75 -11.57 -2.03
C LEU A 48 20.15 -10.87 -3.32
N TRP A 49 19.27 -10.82 -4.32
CA TRP A 49 19.54 -10.06 -5.54
C TRP A 49 19.75 -8.57 -5.26
N GLN A 50 18.93 -7.97 -4.41
CA GLN A 50 19.09 -6.56 -4.05
C GLN A 50 20.43 -6.31 -3.35
N ILE A 51 20.85 -7.21 -2.45
CA ILE A 51 22.12 -7.08 -1.73
C ILE A 51 23.31 -7.25 -2.68
N LEU A 52 23.28 -8.26 -3.54
CA LEU A 52 24.46 -8.69 -4.32
C LEU A 52 24.56 -8.03 -5.69
N HIS A 53 23.45 -7.70 -6.32
CA HIS A 53 23.40 -7.31 -7.73
C HIS A 53 22.83 -5.92 -7.99
N LEU A 54 21.97 -5.37 -7.12
CA LEU A 54 21.24 -4.13 -7.39
C LEU A 54 22.18 -2.96 -7.64
N LYS A 55 23.16 -2.72 -6.76
CA LYS A 55 24.13 -1.62 -6.92
C LYS A 55 24.87 -1.68 -8.26
N LYS A 56 25.39 -2.86 -8.59
CA LYS A 56 26.09 -3.06 -9.87
C LYS A 56 25.17 -2.82 -11.06
N SER A 57 23.90 -3.29 -10.96
CA SER A 57 22.90 -3.09 -12.01
C SER A 57 22.54 -1.60 -12.19
N LEU A 58 22.45 -0.83 -11.11
CA LEU A 58 22.19 0.61 -11.17
C LEU A 58 23.35 1.36 -11.83
N ILE A 59 24.59 1.07 -11.43
CA ILE A 59 25.79 1.71 -11.98
C ILE A 59 25.96 1.35 -13.46
N SER A 60 25.86 0.09 -13.84
CA SER A 60 26.04 -0.36 -15.23
C SER A 60 24.96 0.15 -16.19
N ASN A 61 23.83 0.62 -15.68
CA ASN A 61 22.76 1.25 -16.45
C ASN A 61 22.74 2.77 -16.30
N SER A 62 23.78 3.37 -15.71
CA SER A 62 23.92 4.82 -15.50
C SER A 62 22.70 5.45 -14.82
N CYS A 63 22.12 4.75 -13.84
CA CYS A 63 20.98 5.27 -13.09
C CYS A 63 21.42 6.46 -12.23
N SER A 64 20.72 7.58 -12.35
CA SER A 64 20.98 8.81 -11.57
C SER A 64 20.29 8.80 -10.20
N VAL A 65 19.21 8.03 -10.03
CA VAL A 65 18.45 7.92 -8.78
C VAL A 65 17.82 6.55 -8.66
N LEU A 66 17.75 6.03 -7.43
CA LEU A 66 17.00 4.81 -7.11
C LEU A 66 15.68 5.18 -6.43
N PHE A 67 14.56 4.76 -7.02
CA PHE A 67 13.24 4.86 -6.42
C PHE A 67 12.82 3.52 -5.81
N VAL A 68 12.60 3.47 -4.48
CA VAL A 68 12.29 2.25 -3.73
C VAL A 68 10.81 2.21 -3.38
N LEU A 69 10.07 1.30 -4.02
CA LEU A 69 8.68 1.01 -3.68
C LEU A 69 8.61 0.05 -2.49
N GLY A 70 7.81 0.38 -1.48
CA GLY A 70 7.54 -0.52 -0.36
C GLY A 70 8.49 -0.45 0.84
N GLY A 71 9.39 0.53 0.89
CA GLY A 71 10.08 0.92 2.12
C GLY A 71 11.30 0.10 2.54
N SER A 72 11.71 -0.95 1.80
CA SER A 72 12.86 -1.78 2.19
C SER A 72 14.03 -1.60 1.22
N LEU A 73 15.16 -1.11 1.73
CA LEU A 73 16.37 -0.79 0.97
C LEU A 73 17.54 -1.70 1.41
N TYR A 74 18.12 -2.43 0.46
CA TYR A 74 19.22 -3.35 0.68
C TYR A 74 20.48 -3.01 -0.13
N THR A 75 20.67 -1.75 -0.47
CA THR A 75 21.86 -1.24 -1.19
C THR A 75 22.34 0.05 -0.54
N ASP A 76 23.59 0.41 -0.80
CA ASP A 76 24.23 1.68 -0.42
C ASP A 76 24.31 2.67 -1.60
N PHE A 77 23.65 2.35 -2.73
CA PHE A 77 23.54 3.28 -3.87
C PHE A 77 22.87 4.58 -3.45
N LYS A 78 23.33 5.69 -4.00
CA LYS A 78 22.83 7.05 -3.75
C LYS A 78 22.72 7.83 -5.07
N PRO A 79 21.77 8.78 -5.20
CA PRO A 79 20.72 9.10 -4.24
C PRO A 79 19.55 8.10 -4.28
N VAL A 80 18.83 7.98 -3.14
CA VAL A 80 17.67 7.10 -2.98
C VAL A 80 16.45 7.90 -2.55
N VAL A 81 15.35 7.72 -3.27
CA VAL A 81 14.01 8.16 -2.87
C VAL A 81 13.19 6.95 -2.43
N ASN A 82 12.73 6.95 -1.20
CA ASN A 82 11.93 5.86 -0.64
C ASN A 82 10.45 6.23 -0.62
N PHE A 83 9.58 5.27 -0.94
CA PHE A 83 8.14 5.47 -0.97
C PHE A 83 7.45 4.66 0.12
N HIS A 84 6.88 5.35 1.11
CA HIS A 84 6.17 4.74 2.22
C HIS A 84 4.71 4.44 1.84
N GLN A 85 4.36 3.14 1.79
CA GLN A 85 3.01 2.68 1.43
C GLN A 85 2.32 1.88 2.53
N ASN A 86 3.05 1.34 3.50
CA ASN A 86 2.51 0.44 4.51
C ASN A 86 2.74 0.97 5.93
N LEU A 87 1.73 1.60 6.49
CA LEU A 87 1.79 2.18 7.82
C LEU A 87 1.76 1.13 8.94
N LEU A 88 1.23 -0.06 8.70
CA LEU A 88 0.97 -1.05 9.74
C LEU A 88 2.20 -1.37 10.62
N PRO A 89 3.44 -1.49 10.11
CA PRO A 89 4.62 -1.70 10.95
C PRO A 89 4.89 -0.58 11.98
N PHE A 90 4.43 0.64 11.72
CA PHE A 90 4.64 1.82 12.57
C PHE A 90 3.46 2.13 13.48
N ASP A 91 2.30 1.55 13.26
CA ASP A 91 1.13 1.70 14.12
C ASP A 91 1.11 0.62 15.22
N SER A 92 1.68 0.96 16.37
CA SER A 92 1.79 0.05 17.51
C SER A 92 0.42 -0.41 18.04
N ARG A 93 -0.63 0.42 17.94
CA ARG A 93 -1.99 0.06 18.41
C ARG A 93 -2.57 -1.05 17.55
N GLU A 94 -2.42 -0.94 16.23
CA GLU A 94 -2.90 -1.96 15.31
C GLU A 94 -2.02 -3.22 15.35
N LEU A 95 -0.72 -3.09 15.57
CA LEU A 95 0.17 -4.25 15.74
C LEU A 95 -0.23 -5.14 16.93
N LEU A 96 -0.57 -4.55 18.07
CA LEU A 96 -0.97 -5.29 19.28
C LEU A 96 -2.23 -6.15 19.07
N ARG A 97 -3.09 -5.79 18.11
CA ARG A 97 -4.29 -6.59 17.78
C ARG A 97 -3.99 -7.97 17.19
N PHE A 98 -2.79 -8.16 16.65
CA PHE A 98 -2.36 -9.48 16.16
C PHE A 98 -2.03 -10.47 17.29
N GLY A 99 -1.95 -10.00 18.55
CA GLY A 99 -1.54 -10.80 19.70
C GLY A 99 -0.15 -11.41 19.51
N LEU A 100 0.21 -12.39 20.34
CA LEU A 100 1.47 -13.15 20.19
C LEU A 100 1.34 -14.09 18.97
N SER A 101 1.75 -13.59 17.81
CA SER A 101 1.62 -14.32 16.55
C SER A 101 2.85 -14.13 15.66
N PHE A 102 3.05 -15.07 14.72
CA PHE A 102 4.10 -14.94 13.70
C PHE A 102 3.90 -13.67 12.84
N LYS A 103 2.64 -13.22 12.64
CA LYS A 103 2.36 -11.95 11.94
C LYS A 103 2.94 -10.75 12.70
N LEU A 104 2.77 -10.69 14.04
CA LEU A 104 3.34 -9.63 14.86
C LEU A 104 4.86 -9.58 14.74
N LEU A 105 5.55 -10.74 14.89
CA LEU A 105 7.00 -10.83 14.73
C LEU A 105 7.45 -10.34 13.35
N ARG A 106 6.76 -10.76 12.29
CA ARG A 106 7.04 -10.34 10.92
C ARG A 106 6.91 -8.82 10.74
N PHE A 107 5.87 -8.20 11.29
CA PHE A 107 5.70 -6.75 11.21
C PHE A 107 6.73 -6.00 12.03
N TYR A 108 7.13 -6.54 13.18
CA TYR A 108 8.22 -5.96 13.97
C TYR A 108 9.55 -5.97 13.20
N LEU A 109 9.91 -7.10 12.60
CA LEU A 109 11.10 -7.20 11.75
C LEU A 109 11.02 -6.24 10.56
N LEU A 110 9.84 -6.14 9.92
CA LEU A 110 9.62 -5.21 8.83
C LEU A 110 9.78 -3.75 9.28
N ARG A 111 9.29 -3.39 10.47
CA ARG A 111 9.50 -2.07 11.06
C ARG A 111 11.00 -1.76 11.21
N VAL A 112 11.81 -2.68 11.76
CA VAL A 112 13.26 -2.48 11.91
C VAL A 112 13.91 -2.26 10.53
N ILE A 113 13.60 -3.10 9.54
CA ILE A 113 14.15 -2.98 8.19
C ILE A 113 13.75 -1.66 7.53
N GLN A 114 12.48 -1.29 7.61
CA GLN A 114 11.98 -0.06 7.00
C GLN A 114 12.51 1.18 7.72
N SER A 115 12.58 1.18 9.05
CA SER A 115 13.21 2.26 9.83
C SER A 115 14.65 2.52 9.38
N SER A 116 15.47 1.46 9.33
CA SER A 116 16.84 1.56 8.82
C SER A 116 16.89 2.05 7.37
N SER A 117 15.94 1.65 6.54
CA SER A 117 15.88 2.05 5.13
C SER A 117 15.53 3.53 4.99
N PHE A 118 14.54 4.02 5.74
CA PHE A 118 14.13 5.42 5.72
C PHE A 118 15.23 6.35 6.22
N LEU A 119 15.88 6.01 7.33
CA LEU A 119 17.00 6.80 7.89
C LEU A 119 18.21 6.86 6.95
N ARG A 120 18.34 5.93 6.03
CA ARG A 120 19.41 5.90 5.00
C ARG A 120 18.99 6.49 3.66
N SER A 121 17.72 6.81 3.47
CA SER A 121 17.23 7.42 2.21
C SER A 121 17.52 8.91 2.15
N ASP A 122 17.73 9.43 0.96
CA ASP A 122 17.97 10.86 0.73
C ASP A 122 16.67 11.66 0.71
N ALA A 123 15.56 11.01 0.32
CA ALA A 123 14.21 11.59 0.41
C ALA A 123 13.16 10.51 0.65
N ILE A 124 12.02 10.91 1.23
CA ILE A 124 10.89 10.02 1.48
C ILE A 124 9.60 10.63 0.92
N ILE A 125 8.83 9.83 0.21
CA ILE A 125 7.48 10.18 -0.24
C ILE A 125 6.46 9.46 0.64
N PHE A 126 5.52 10.21 1.18
CA PHE A 126 4.37 9.71 1.95
C PHE A 126 3.08 9.87 1.15
N LEU A 127 2.08 9.04 1.45
CA LEU A 127 0.77 9.07 0.80
C LEU A 127 -0.26 9.95 1.53
N SER A 128 0.03 10.36 2.77
CA SER A 128 -0.84 11.21 3.58
C SER A 128 -0.07 11.86 4.72
N GLU A 129 -0.57 13.00 5.22
CA GLU A 129 -0.07 13.63 6.45
C GLU A 129 -0.12 12.66 7.64
N PHE A 130 -1.19 11.88 7.75
CA PHE A 130 -1.34 10.90 8.82
C PHE A 130 -0.19 9.88 8.83
N SER A 131 0.17 9.33 7.67
CA SER A 131 1.27 8.36 7.57
C SER A 131 2.63 9.00 7.84
N LYS A 132 2.85 10.24 7.35
CA LYS A 132 4.06 11.01 7.62
C LYS A 132 4.22 11.23 9.12
N ASN A 133 3.22 11.79 9.80
CA ASN A 133 3.26 12.11 11.21
C ASN A 133 3.55 10.87 12.07
N ILE A 134 2.92 9.72 11.79
CA ILE A 134 3.20 8.48 12.54
C ILE A 134 4.63 8.03 12.35
N VAL A 135 5.16 8.05 11.13
CA VAL A 135 6.53 7.61 10.88
C VAL A 135 7.54 8.57 11.49
N GLU A 136 7.35 9.88 11.34
CA GLU A 136 8.23 10.91 11.92
C GLU A 136 8.17 10.94 13.46
N ASN A 137 7.04 10.68 14.08
CA ASN A 137 6.94 10.50 15.53
C ASN A 137 7.74 9.29 16.05
N ASN A 138 8.01 8.31 15.22
CA ASN A 138 8.79 7.12 15.58
C ASN A 138 10.28 7.26 15.25
N LEU A 139 10.65 8.01 14.22
CA LEU A 139 12.02 8.03 13.66
C LEU A 139 12.69 9.40 13.68
N GLY A 140 11.94 10.45 14.00
CA GLY A 140 12.34 11.85 13.83
C GLY A 140 11.95 12.43 12.47
N GLU A 141 12.02 13.74 12.35
CA GLU A 141 11.73 14.44 11.10
C GLU A 141 12.78 14.14 10.02
N PHE A 142 12.31 14.02 8.78
CA PHE A 142 13.19 13.80 7.63
C PHE A 142 13.51 15.12 6.94
N GLN A 143 14.78 15.35 6.63
CA GLN A 143 15.24 16.57 5.96
C GLN A 143 14.51 16.80 4.62
N TYR A 144 14.29 15.73 3.86
CA TYR A 144 13.54 15.78 2.60
C TYR A 144 12.39 14.79 2.64
N SER A 145 11.19 15.28 2.89
CA SER A 145 9.97 14.49 2.81
C SER A 145 8.89 15.25 2.05
N LYS A 146 8.06 14.52 1.29
CA LYS A 146 6.95 15.09 0.54
C LYS A 146 5.73 14.18 0.59
N ILE A 147 4.55 14.77 0.62
CA ILE A 147 3.30 14.04 0.47
C ILE A 147 2.88 14.10 -0.99
N ILE A 148 2.70 12.92 -1.57
CA ILE A 148 2.16 12.75 -2.92
C ILE A 148 1.02 11.76 -2.82
N TYR A 149 -0.21 12.24 -2.97
CA TYR A 149 -1.40 11.40 -2.92
C TYR A 149 -1.47 10.45 -4.10
N HIS A 150 -2.15 9.32 -3.93
CA HIS A 150 -2.44 8.45 -5.06
C HIS A 150 -3.30 9.17 -6.10
N GLY A 151 -2.96 8.99 -7.37
CA GLY A 151 -3.82 9.38 -8.46
C GLY A 151 -5.09 8.52 -8.47
N VAL A 152 -6.18 9.11 -8.98
CA VAL A 152 -7.44 8.43 -9.22
C VAL A 152 -7.65 8.34 -10.73
N GLU A 153 -7.98 7.16 -11.26
CA GLU A 153 -8.27 6.99 -12.68
C GLU A 153 -9.57 7.70 -13.08
N GLU A 154 -9.61 8.25 -14.30
CA GLU A 154 -10.77 9.01 -14.81
C GLU A 154 -12.10 8.25 -14.72
N ARG A 155 -12.07 6.92 -14.87
CA ARG A 155 -13.27 6.07 -14.74
C ARG A 155 -13.96 6.14 -13.36
N PHE A 156 -13.32 6.73 -12.36
CA PHE A 156 -13.91 6.95 -11.03
C PHE A 156 -14.51 8.35 -10.86
N PHE A 157 -14.35 9.23 -11.85
CA PHE A 157 -14.98 10.55 -11.86
C PHE A 157 -16.33 10.50 -12.56
N GLU A 158 -17.29 9.79 -11.94
CA GLU A 158 -18.65 9.69 -12.41
C GLU A 158 -19.51 10.83 -11.85
N PRO A 159 -20.50 11.34 -12.60
CA PRO A 159 -21.45 12.29 -12.06
C PRO A 159 -22.14 11.75 -10.80
N PRO A 160 -22.35 12.60 -9.78
CA PRO A 160 -23.08 12.17 -8.58
C PRO A 160 -24.46 11.62 -8.95
N ARG A 161 -24.78 10.44 -8.44
CA ARG A 161 -26.14 9.87 -8.60
C ARG A 161 -27.11 10.65 -7.70
N PRO A 162 -28.37 10.82 -8.14
CA PRO A 162 -29.41 11.36 -7.25
C PRO A 162 -29.48 10.55 -5.95
N GLN A 163 -29.43 11.23 -4.82
CA GLN A 163 -29.60 10.63 -3.51
C GLN A 163 -31.08 10.66 -3.15
N PHE A 164 -31.63 9.49 -2.85
CA PHE A 164 -32.98 9.41 -2.31
C PHE A 164 -32.94 9.49 -0.78
N PRO A 165 -33.90 10.15 -0.12
CA PRO A 165 -34.07 10.12 1.32
C PRO A 165 -34.19 8.68 1.84
N ILE A 166 -33.77 8.41 3.08
CA ILE A 166 -33.78 7.07 3.64
C ILE A 166 -35.20 6.47 3.74
N GLU A 167 -36.21 7.35 3.84
CA GLU A 167 -37.63 6.99 3.88
C GLU A 167 -38.13 6.32 2.57
N ASN A 168 -37.38 6.46 1.48
CA ASN A 168 -37.70 5.83 0.20
C ASN A 168 -37.25 4.34 0.14
N PHE A 169 -36.60 3.86 1.21
CA PHE A 169 -36.12 2.47 1.32
C PHE A 169 -37.01 1.69 2.29
N SER A 170 -37.08 0.38 2.14
CA SER A 170 -37.86 -0.52 2.98
C SER A 170 -37.05 -1.80 3.26
N GLU A 171 -37.59 -2.72 4.08
CA GLU A 171 -36.97 -4.02 4.30
C GLU A 171 -36.87 -4.86 3.02
N GLU A 172 -37.84 -4.74 2.10
CA GLU A 172 -37.84 -5.41 0.79
C GLU A 172 -36.87 -4.75 -0.20
N ASN A 173 -36.62 -3.45 -0.03
CA ASN A 173 -35.67 -2.67 -0.87
C ASN A 173 -34.76 -1.82 0.03
N PRO A 174 -33.80 -2.42 0.74
CA PRO A 174 -32.98 -1.72 1.70
C PRO A 174 -31.91 -0.85 1.05
N TYR A 175 -31.47 0.20 1.75
CA TYR A 175 -30.29 0.98 1.38
C TYR A 175 -29.04 0.13 1.51
N LYS A 176 -28.32 -0.06 0.40
CA LYS A 176 -27.14 -0.94 0.32
C LYS A 176 -25.87 -0.16 0.61
N ILE A 177 -25.16 -0.59 1.64
CA ILE A 177 -23.84 -0.10 2.02
C ILE A 177 -22.80 -1.15 1.61
N ILE A 178 -21.77 -0.72 0.89
CA ILE A 178 -20.71 -1.62 0.42
C ILE A 178 -19.41 -1.28 1.14
N TYR A 179 -18.74 -2.31 1.69
CA TYR A 179 -17.40 -2.19 2.23
C TYR A 179 -16.44 -3.12 1.49
N ILE A 180 -15.55 -2.53 0.68
CA ILE A 180 -14.59 -3.26 -0.16
C ILE A 180 -13.24 -3.28 0.55
N SER A 181 -12.86 -4.43 1.12
CA SER A 181 -11.54 -4.65 1.75
C SER A 181 -11.33 -6.12 2.08
N SER A 182 -10.06 -6.57 2.17
CA SER A 182 -9.77 -7.86 2.80
C SER A 182 -10.27 -7.88 4.25
N ILE A 183 -10.85 -9.00 4.69
CA ILE A 183 -11.26 -9.17 6.09
C ILE A 183 -10.02 -9.48 6.92
N ASP A 184 -9.55 -8.48 7.68
CA ASP A 184 -8.41 -8.63 8.59
C ASP A 184 -8.60 -7.81 9.88
N VAL A 185 -7.79 -8.08 10.91
CA VAL A 185 -7.95 -7.49 12.25
C VAL A 185 -7.86 -5.97 12.27
N TYR A 186 -7.03 -5.37 11.45
CA TYR A 186 -6.82 -3.92 11.36
C TYR A 186 -7.81 -3.19 10.44
N LYS A 187 -8.76 -3.91 9.82
CA LYS A 187 -9.80 -3.32 8.95
C LYS A 187 -11.12 -3.05 9.70
N HIS A 188 -11.26 -3.59 10.91
CA HIS A 188 -12.37 -3.30 11.82
C HIS A 188 -13.78 -3.53 11.26
N GLN A 189 -13.96 -4.49 10.33
CA GLN A 189 -15.28 -4.78 9.74
C GLN A 189 -16.34 -5.09 10.78
N TRP A 190 -15.98 -5.72 11.90
CA TRP A 190 -16.94 -6.01 12.99
C TRP A 190 -17.54 -4.73 13.61
N ASN A 191 -16.79 -3.63 13.70
CA ASN A 191 -17.35 -2.36 14.18
C ASN A 191 -18.38 -1.80 13.19
N VAL A 192 -18.15 -1.99 11.89
CA VAL A 192 -19.12 -1.60 10.85
C VAL A 192 -20.37 -2.46 10.94
N VAL A 193 -20.23 -3.79 11.14
CA VAL A 193 -21.37 -4.70 11.35
C VAL A 193 -22.18 -4.30 12.58
N GLU A 194 -21.52 -3.96 13.68
CA GLU A 194 -22.16 -3.46 14.89
C GLU A 194 -22.93 -2.15 14.65
N ALA A 195 -22.32 -1.20 13.96
CA ALA A 195 -22.99 0.06 13.59
C ALA A 195 -24.24 -0.19 12.72
N ILE A 196 -24.16 -1.11 11.75
CA ILE A 196 -25.33 -1.50 10.94
C ILE A 196 -26.41 -2.16 11.80
N SER A 197 -26.03 -3.00 12.76
CA SER A 197 -26.97 -3.62 13.69
C SER A 197 -27.72 -2.57 14.51
N ILE A 198 -27.02 -1.54 14.99
CA ILE A 198 -27.63 -0.41 15.72
C ILE A 198 -28.62 0.35 14.82
N LEU A 199 -28.22 0.70 13.59
CA LEU A 199 -29.13 1.36 12.65
C LEU A 199 -30.40 0.55 12.38
N ARG A 200 -30.26 -0.76 12.15
CA ARG A 200 -31.41 -1.65 11.95
C ARG A 200 -32.32 -1.72 13.18
N SER A 201 -31.76 -1.74 14.39
CA SER A 201 -32.56 -1.71 15.63
C SER A 201 -33.34 -0.41 15.82
N GLN A 202 -32.89 0.67 15.18
CA GLN A 202 -33.58 1.97 15.13
C GLN A 202 -34.60 2.08 13.98
N GLY A 203 -34.82 0.99 13.23
CA GLY A 203 -35.78 0.93 12.14
C GLY A 203 -35.26 1.38 10.77
N PHE A 204 -33.96 1.68 10.64
CA PHE A 204 -33.40 2.03 9.32
C PHE A 204 -33.27 0.80 8.42
N PRO A 205 -33.83 0.79 7.20
CA PRO A 205 -33.76 -0.33 6.28
C PRO A 205 -32.42 -0.36 5.54
N VAL A 206 -31.33 -0.71 6.24
CA VAL A 206 -29.98 -0.77 5.69
C VAL A 206 -29.46 -2.20 5.64
N ILE A 207 -28.63 -2.52 4.62
CA ILE A 207 -27.91 -3.78 4.48
C ILE A 207 -26.43 -3.51 4.20
N LEU A 208 -25.53 -4.34 4.76
CA LEU A 208 -24.09 -4.25 4.54
C LEU A 208 -23.62 -5.43 3.69
N GLU A 209 -22.98 -5.12 2.59
CA GLU A 209 -22.29 -6.08 1.72
C GLU A 209 -20.77 -5.94 1.89
N LEU A 210 -20.10 -7.04 2.23
CA LEU A 210 -18.63 -7.06 2.42
C LEU A 210 -17.99 -7.78 1.24
N TYR A 211 -17.14 -7.07 0.51
CA TYR A 211 -16.42 -7.62 -0.65
C TYR A 211 -14.92 -7.67 -0.37
N GLY A 212 -14.29 -8.85 -0.57
CA GLY A 212 -12.86 -9.02 -0.47
C GLY A 212 -12.41 -10.40 0.01
N VAL A 213 -11.11 -10.62 -0.02
CA VAL A 213 -10.51 -11.88 0.46
C VAL A 213 -10.59 -11.95 1.99
N ALA A 214 -10.98 -13.10 2.52
CA ALA A 214 -11.16 -13.29 3.96
C ALA A 214 -10.04 -14.12 4.60
N ASN A 215 -9.39 -13.58 5.60
CA ASN A 215 -8.52 -14.35 6.49
C ASN A 215 -9.37 -15.16 7.48
N LYS A 216 -9.05 -16.46 7.68
CA LYS A 216 -9.87 -17.41 8.43
C LYS A 216 -10.25 -16.95 9.86
N LYS A 217 -9.28 -16.44 10.64
CA LYS A 217 -9.54 -16.00 12.04
C LYS A 217 -10.43 -14.76 12.11
N PRO A 218 -10.14 -13.64 11.41
CA PRO A 218 -11.04 -12.49 11.37
C PRO A 218 -12.43 -12.81 10.84
N LEU A 219 -12.54 -13.64 9.81
CA LEU A 219 -13.83 -14.08 9.29
C LEU A 219 -14.67 -14.82 10.35
N LYS A 220 -14.04 -15.71 11.15
CA LYS A 220 -14.74 -16.40 12.25
C LYS A 220 -15.24 -15.44 13.32
N LYS A 221 -14.50 -14.35 13.60
CA LYS A 221 -14.95 -13.30 14.53
C LYS A 221 -16.13 -12.51 13.96
N LEU A 222 -16.12 -12.25 12.66
CA LEU A 222 -17.15 -11.48 11.98
C LEU A 222 -18.50 -12.24 11.90
N LYS A 223 -18.47 -13.59 11.86
CA LYS A 223 -19.66 -14.47 11.79
C LYS A 223 -20.28 -14.80 13.15
N LYS A 224 -19.70 -14.36 14.25
CA LYS A 224 -20.22 -14.47 15.62
C LYS A 224 -21.02 -13.25 16.01
#